data_ab1b2cb4bbbd7952660d4a781342e426
#
_entry.id   ab1b2cb4bbbd7952660d4a781342e426
#
_cell.length_a   1.000
_cell.length_b   1.000
_cell.length_c   1.000
_cell.angle_alpha   90.00
_cell.angle_beta   90.00
_cell.angle_gamma   90.00
#
_symmetry.space_group_name_H-M   'P 1'
#
loop_
_entity.id
_entity.type
_entity.pdbx_description
1 polymer ?
#
loop_
_entity_poly.entity_id
_entity_poly.type
_entity_poly.pdbx_seq_one_letter_code
_entity_poly.pdbx_strand_id
1 'polypeptide(L)'
;MWKVLAWLSLFVASLGYSVWVYCASSREPSITDSETVLAGKKVFQQHNCIACHQVYGLGGYLGPDLTRLMSTPGKGSRWANAVIRTGNERMPAYDLTEADMAALLEFLSAVD
;
A
#
# COMPACT_ATOMS: atom_id res chain seq x y z
N MET A 1 -44.73 1.59 20.76
CA MET A 1 -44.67 1.12 19.34
C MET A 1 -43.74 1.97 18.48
N TRP A 2 -43.87 3.30 18.46
CA TRP A 2 -43.04 4.17 17.61
C TRP A 2 -41.52 4.11 17.92
N LYS A 3 -41.12 3.94 19.19
CA LYS A 3 -39.72 3.78 19.59
C LYS A 3 -39.08 2.51 19.00
N VAL A 4 -39.85 1.42 18.96
CA VAL A 4 -39.39 0.14 18.37
C VAL A 4 -39.22 0.29 16.87
N LEU A 5 -40.14 0.97 16.19
CA LEU A 5 -40.04 1.24 14.76
C LEU A 5 -38.84 2.14 14.43
N ALA A 6 -38.57 3.16 15.28
CA ALA A 6 -37.40 4.00 15.12
C ALA A 6 -36.09 3.23 15.27
N TRP A 7 -35.99 2.34 16.25
CA TRP A 7 -34.81 1.49 16.42
C TRP A 7 -34.62 0.50 15.27
N LEU A 8 -35.69 -0.11 14.80
CA LEU A 8 -35.65 -1.00 13.64
C LEU A 8 -35.23 -0.28 12.37
N SER A 9 -35.72 0.93 12.12
CA SER A 9 -35.32 1.72 10.95
C SER A 9 -33.85 2.11 11.00
N LEU A 10 -33.33 2.51 12.15
CA LEU A 10 -31.91 2.82 12.33
C LEU A 10 -31.05 1.57 12.13
N PHE A 11 -31.47 0.43 12.64
CA PHE A 11 -30.77 -0.83 12.47
C PHE A 11 -30.69 -1.25 11.00
N VAL A 12 -31.81 -1.20 10.29
CA VAL A 12 -31.86 -1.52 8.85
C VAL A 12 -31.02 -0.54 8.03
N ALA A 13 -31.08 0.76 8.36
CA ALA A 13 -30.26 1.78 7.71
C ALA A 13 -28.75 1.54 7.93
N SER A 14 -28.37 1.18 9.14
CA SER A 14 -26.96 0.85 9.48
C SER A 14 -26.48 -0.38 8.73
N LEU A 15 -27.29 -1.43 8.65
CA LEU A 15 -26.97 -2.63 7.86
C LEU A 15 -26.85 -2.30 6.38
N GLY A 16 -27.80 -1.55 5.82
CA GLY A 16 -27.78 -1.13 4.43
C GLY A 16 -26.55 -0.29 4.10
N TYR A 17 -26.18 0.65 4.96
CA TYR A 17 -24.96 1.44 4.82
C TYR A 17 -23.70 0.57 4.86
N SER A 18 -23.61 -0.37 5.80
CA SER A 18 -22.48 -1.29 5.90
C SER A 18 -22.33 -2.14 4.65
N VAL A 19 -23.41 -2.73 4.17
CA VAL A 19 -23.39 -3.51 2.91
C VAL A 19 -22.98 -2.64 1.73
N TRP A 20 -23.52 -1.41 1.64
CA TRP A 20 -23.16 -0.49 0.57
C TRP A 20 -21.67 -0.14 0.58
N VAL A 21 -21.08 0.19 1.74
CA VAL A 21 -19.66 0.50 1.88
C VAL A 21 -18.81 -0.68 1.46
N TYR A 22 -19.14 -1.89 1.91
CA TYR A 22 -18.40 -3.10 1.53
C TYR A 22 -18.48 -3.38 0.02
N CYS A 23 -19.68 -3.29 -0.56
CA CYS A 23 -19.86 -3.52 -1.99
C CYS A 23 -19.23 -2.42 -2.85
N ALA A 24 -19.25 -1.16 -2.41
CA ALA A 24 -18.62 -0.05 -3.11
C ALA A 24 -17.10 -0.19 -3.10
N SER A 25 -16.52 -0.51 -1.93
CA SER A 25 -15.07 -0.74 -1.79
C SER A 25 -14.57 -1.92 -2.62
N SER A 26 -15.40 -2.95 -2.82
CA SER A 26 -15.03 -4.13 -3.62
C SER A 26 -15.08 -3.91 -5.13
N ARG A 27 -15.59 -2.76 -5.59
CA ARG A 27 -15.69 -2.42 -7.03
C ARG A 27 -14.48 -1.67 -7.58
N GLU A 28 -13.63 -1.12 -6.71
CA GLU A 28 -12.35 -0.56 -7.14
C GLU A 28 -11.48 -1.70 -7.67
N PRO A 29 -10.88 -1.57 -8.88
CA PRO A 29 -9.89 -2.53 -9.32
C PRO A 29 -8.80 -2.58 -8.26
N SER A 30 -8.64 -3.73 -7.65
CA SER A 30 -7.61 -3.92 -6.62
C SER A 30 -6.25 -3.62 -7.26
N ILE A 31 -5.50 -2.71 -6.68
CA ILE A 31 -4.09 -2.44 -7.03
C ILE A 31 -3.29 -3.76 -7.08
N THR A 32 -3.81 -4.80 -6.44
CA THR A 32 -3.22 -6.14 -6.32
C THR A 32 -3.59 -7.12 -7.43
N ASP A 33 -4.35 -6.73 -8.45
CA ASP A 33 -4.78 -7.68 -9.51
C ASP A 33 -3.68 -8.01 -10.52
N SER A 34 -2.58 -7.24 -10.55
CA SER A 34 -1.39 -7.58 -11.34
C SER A 34 -0.50 -8.56 -10.59
N GLU A 35 -0.17 -9.69 -11.20
CA GLU A 35 0.77 -10.68 -10.65
C GLU A 35 2.12 -10.04 -10.29
N THR A 36 2.59 -9.10 -11.09
CA THR A 36 3.84 -8.37 -10.86
C THR A 36 3.76 -7.50 -9.61
N VAL A 37 2.64 -6.79 -9.41
CA VAL A 37 2.40 -5.96 -8.22
C VAL A 37 2.33 -6.83 -6.97
N LEU A 38 1.69 -8.00 -7.05
CA LEU A 38 1.66 -8.97 -5.95
C LEU A 38 3.04 -9.52 -5.62
N ALA A 39 3.86 -9.82 -6.63
CA ALA A 39 5.25 -10.23 -6.45
C ALA A 39 6.06 -9.12 -5.75
N GLY A 40 5.93 -7.86 -6.19
CA GLY A 40 6.57 -6.71 -5.58
C GLY A 40 6.14 -6.47 -4.13
N LYS A 41 4.86 -6.62 -3.84
CA LYS A 41 4.33 -6.58 -2.46
C LYS A 41 4.97 -7.68 -1.59
N LYS A 42 5.14 -8.88 -2.14
CA LYS A 42 5.80 -9.98 -1.45
C LYS A 42 7.26 -9.65 -1.13
N VAL A 43 8.02 -9.10 -2.09
CA VAL A 43 9.40 -8.63 -1.89
C VAL A 43 9.44 -7.58 -0.79
N PHE A 44 8.55 -6.58 -0.82
CA PHE A 44 8.42 -5.53 0.20
C PHE A 44 8.20 -6.10 1.60
N GLN A 45 7.38 -7.14 1.73
CA GLN A 45 7.11 -7.83 2.99
C GLN A 45 8.28 -8.71 3.44
N GLN A 46 8.90 -9.46 2.53
CA GLN A 46 10.02 -10.37 2.85
C GLN A 46 11.22 -9.61 3.40
N HIS A 47 11.49 -8.42 2.87
CA HIS A 47 12.57 -7.56 3.34
C HIS A 47 12.16 -6.61 4.47
N ASN A 48 10.92 -6.77 5.00
CA ASN A 48 10.37 -6.00 6.11
C ASN A 48 10.49 -4.48 5.95
N CYS A 49 10.33 -3.98 4.73
CA CYS A 49 10.43 -2.55 4.41
C CYS A 49 9.45 -1.70 5.23
N ILE A 50 8.29 -2.28 5.58
CA ILE A 50 7.25 -1.64 6.39
C ILE A 50 7.71 -1.31 7.81
N ALA A 51 8.74 -1.98 8.33
CA ALA A 51 9.27 -1.69 9.66
C ALA A 51 9.88 -0.29 9.76
N CYS A 52 10.41 0.22 8.66
CA CYS A 52 11.02 1.55 8.59
C CYS A 52 10.19 2.55 7.79
N HIS A 53 9.46 2.09 6.78
CA HIS A 53 8.73 2.92 5.83
C HIS A 53 7.21 2.82 6.01
N GLN A 54 6.51 3.89 5.64
CA GLN A 54 5.06 3.93 5.57
C GLN A 54 4.59 3.78 4.13
N VAL A 55 3.42 3.16 3.99
CA VAL A 55 2.58 3.21 2.80
C VAL A 55 1.18 3.59 3.27
N TYR A 56 0.61 4.67 2.71
CA TYR A 56 -0.64 5.27 3.16
C TYR A 56 -0.65 5.63 4.66
N GLY A 57 0.48 6.10 5.18
CA GLY A 57 0.62 6.45 6.60
C GLY A 57 0.71 5.26 7.56
N LEU A 58 0.75 4.03 7.05
CA LEU A 58 0.86 2.80 7.84
C LEU A 58 2.27 2.24 7.74
N GLY A 59 2.93 2.03 8.86
CA GLY A 59 4.29 1.50 8.94
C GLY A 59 5.19 2.26 9.89
N GLY A 60 6.51 2.01 9.77
CA GLY A 60 7.52 2.63 10.62
C GLY A 60 7.86 4.08 10.23
N TYR A 61 8.46 4.81 11.18
CA TYR A 61 8.80 6.23 11.03
C TYR A 61 10.31 6.49 10.91
N LEU A 62 11.13 5.45 10.72
CA LEU A 62 12.57 5.59 10.52
C LEU A 62 12.92 6.08 9.13
N GLY A 63 12.14 5.69 8.13
CA GLY A 63 12.26 6.12 6.74
C GLY A 63 11.09 7.02 6.32
N PRO A 64 11.17 7.63 5.13
CA PRO A 64 10.08 8.42 4.59
C PRO A 64 8.88 7.55 4.19
N ASP A 65 7.71 8.17 4.11
CA ASP A 65 6.52 7.58 3.49
C ASP A 65 6.78 7.35 1.99
N LEU A 66 6.47 6.16 1.52
CA LEU A 66 6.71 5.72 0.14
C LEU A 66 5.50 5.88 -0.78
N THR A 67 4.35 6.31 -0.23
CA THR A 67 3.09 6.40 -1.00
C THR A 67 3.22 7.27 -2.25
N ARG A 68 4.01 8.34 -2.20
CA ARG A 68 4.22 9.24 -3.33
C ARG A 68 5.67 9.29 -3.80
N LEU A 69 6.37 8.18 -3.68
CA LEU A 69 7.78 8.12 -4.03
C LEU A 69 8.01 8.30 -5.53
N MET A 70 7.17 7.69 -6.35
CA MET A 70 7.34 7.64 -7.80
C MET A 70 6.99 8.97 -8.47
N SER A 71 5.97 9.69 -7.95
CA SER A 71 5.56 11.00 -8.44
C SER A 71 6.34 12.17 -7.85
N THR A 72 7.16 11.94 -6.82
CA THR A 72 7.95 13.02 -6.20
C THR A 72 9.05 13.52 -7.15
N PRO A 73 9.13 14.84 -7.43
CA PRO A 73 10.17 15.40 -8.28
C PRO A 73 11.60 15.04 -7.82
N GLY A 74 12.44 14.59 -8.74
CA GLY A 74 13.83 14.18 -8.47
C GLY A 74 13.97 12.78 -7.85
N LYS A 75 12.86 12.07 -7.64
CA LYS A 75 12.84 10.67 -7.19
C LYS A 75 12.34 9.76 -8.33
N GLY A 76 11.58 8.75 -8.03
CA GLY A 76 11.08 7.78 -9.01
C GLY A 76 11.92 6.52 -9.08
N SER A 77 11.61 5.66 -10.04
CA SER A 77 12.14 4.28 -10.13
C SER A 77 13.67 4.22 -10.15
N ARG A 78 14.33 5.10 -10.89
CA ARG A 78 15.81 5.12 -10.98
C ARG A 78 16.44 5.46 -9.65
N TRP A 79 15.93 6.48 -8.98
CA TRP A 79 16.41 6.90 -7.67
C TRP A 79 16.15 5.82 -6.62
N ALA A 80 14.93 5.25 -6.60
CA ALA A 80 14.57 4.18 -5.69
C ALA A 80 15.48 2.96 -5.86
N ASN A 81 15.73 2.51 -7.11
CA ASN A 81 16.64 1.42 -7.41
C ASN A 81 18.04 1.69 -6.87
N ALA A 82 18.59 2.87 -7.11
CA ALA A 82 19.92 3.24 -6.62
C ALA A 82 19.97 3.19 -5.09
N VAL A 83 19.03 3.81 -4.38
CA VAL A 83 19.00 3.85 -2.91
C VAL A 83 18.81 2.46 -2.30
N ILE A 84 17.96 1.62 -2.88
CA ILE A 84 17.74 0.25 -2.38
C ILE A 84 19.04 -0.56 -2.50
N ARG A 85 19.78 -0.44 -3.61
CA ARG A 85 21.03 -1.19 -3.83
C ARG A 85 22.21 -0.66 -3.02
N THR A 86 22.31 0.64 -2.83
CA THR A 86 23.48 1.23 -2.16
C THR A 86 23.25 1.44 -0.65
N GLY A 87 22.00 1.53 -0.23
CA GLY A 87 21.65 1.94 1.13
C GLY A 87 22.05 3.38 1.43
N ASN A 88 21.95 3.77 2.68
CA ASN A 88 22.47 5.01 3.25
C ASN A 88 22.71 4.84 4.76
N GLU A 89 23.03 5.91 5.49
CA GLU A 89 23.34 5.86 6.93
C GLU A 89 22.29 5.15 7.79
N ARG A 90 21.01 5.13 7.37
CA ARG A 90 19.88 4.56 8.12
C ARG A 90 19.22 3.38 7.44
N MET A 91 19.38 3.27 6.13
CA MET A 91 18.79 2.21 5.32
C MET A 91 19.89 1.24 4.86
N PRO A 92 19.81 -0.04 5.19
CA PRO A 92 20.77 -1.03 4.70
C PRO A 92 20.64 -1.18 3.18
N ALA A 93 21.74 -1.61 2.54
CA ALA A 93 21.73 -2.02 1.14
C ALA A 93 21.07 -3.39 1.01
N TYR A 94 20.30 -3.56 -0.07
CA TYR A 94 19.64 -4.83 -0.39
C TYR A 94 20.12 -5.36 -1.73
N ASP A 95 20.62 -6.60 -1.72
CA ASP A 95 20.99 -7.31 -2.94
C ASP A 95 19.78 -8.08 -3.48
N LEU A 96 18.93 -7.39 -4.25
CA LEU A 96 17.76 -7.95 -4.90
C LEU A 96 18.11 -8.41 -6.32
N THR A 97 17.50 -9.51 -6.76
CA THR A 97 17.55 -9.90 -8.17
C THR A 97 16.92 -8.83 -9.04
N GLU A 98 17.26 -8.80 -10.33
CA GLU A 98 16.65 -7.84 -11.26
C GLU A 98 15.12 -8.01 -11.33
N ALA A 99 14.63 -9.25 -11.26
CA ALA A 99 13.21 -9.55 -11.26
C ALA A 99 12.51 -9.03 -10.00
N ASP A 100 13.10 -9.24 -8.81
CA ASP A 100 12.55 -8.76 -7.54
C ASP A 100 12.57 -7.24 -7.47
N MET A 101 13.64 -6.62 -7.96
CA MET A 101 13.75 -5.16 -8.04
C MET A 101 12.68 -4.57 -8.96
N ALA A 102 12.50 -5.14 -10.15
CA ALA A 102 11.47 -4.69 -11.08
C ALA A 102 10.06 -4.83 -10.48
N ALA A 103 9.77 -5.97 -9.86
CA ALA A 103 8.49 -6.20 -9.20
C ALA A 103 8.26 -5.23 -8.03
N LEU A 104 9.28 -4.98 -7.21
CA LEU A 104 9.21 -4.01 -6.11
C LEU A 104 8.93 -2.59 -6.60
N LEU A 105 9.58 -2.16 -7.67
CA LEU A 105 9.35 -0.83 -8.25
C LEU A 105 7.94 -0.72 -8.85
N GLU A 106 7.41 -1.80 -9.45
CA GLU A 106 6.04 -1.85 -9.94
C GLU A 106 5.02 -1.74 -8.78
N PHE A 107 5.26 -2.44 -7.68
CA PHE A 107 4.44 -2.30 -6.47
C PHE A 107 4.47 -0.86 -5.94
N LEU A 108 5.65 -0.23 -5.85
CA LEU A 108 5.78 1.16 -5.40
C LEU A 108 5.11 2.15 -6.36
N SER A 109 5.06 1.85 -7.66
CA SER A 109 4.31 2.63 -8.64
C SER A 109 2.80 2.46 -8.49
N ALA A 110 2.36 1.27 -8.12
CA ALA A 110 0.94 0.98 -7.93
C ALA A 110 0.35 1.59 -6.66
N VAL A 111 1.17 1.90 -5.65
CA VAL A 111 0.73 2.57 -4.42
C VAL A 111 0.93 4.09 -4.47
N ASP A 112 1.50 4.66 -5.55
CA ASP A 112 1.68 6.08 -5.79
C ASP A 112 0.36 6.71 -6.28
#